data_eb9821f862dfe94d6431f1164cbc62de
#
_entry.id   eb9821f862dfe94d6431f1164cbc62de
#
_cell.length_a   1.000
_cell.length_b   1.000
_cell.length_c   1.000
_cell.angle_alpha   90.00
_cell.angle_beta   90.00
_cell.angle_gamma   90.00
#
_symmetry.space_group_name_H-M   'P 1'
#
loop_
_entity.id
_entity.type
_entity.pdbx_description
1 polymer ?
#
loop_
_entity_poly.entity_id
_entity_poly.type
_entity_poly.pdbx_seq_one_letter_code
_entity_poly.pdbx_strand_id
1 'polypeptide(L)'
;NRLNFLTIVPMFHCNGWCYPWTVPMLNGRTICLRNIDIQKIFELIDKYNVTHFGGAPIVLNMITGAPESERKKLKHKVYVLTAGAPPPSIIFKKMKELGFEVMHVYGLTETYGHVTQCAWNEDWNEFDEDKQNEIKARQGVRYPNLEGATIMDPETMKEVPKDGKTIGEIMLRGNVVMKGYFKDKDATDKAMAGGWFHSGDLAVMHPDGYVKIQDRSKDIIISGGENISSIEIENTLSKHPSVSIAAVVAKPDEKWGEVPCAFIEMVKDKTASEKDLIDFCKDCLLYTSDAA
;
A
#
# COMPACT_ATOMS: atom_id res chain seq x y z
N ASN A 1 12.49 -24.59 8.86
CA ASN A 1 11.89 -23.88 10.01
C ASN A 1 10.36 -23.91 9.89
N ARG A 2 9.66 -24.08 11.01
CA ARG A 2 8.19 -24.08 11.06
C ARG A 2 7.67 -22.66 10.83
N LEU A 3 6.62 -22.51 10.01
CA LEU A 3 5.89 -21.24 9.87
C LEU A 3 5.16 -20.93 11.19
N ASN A 4 5.52 -19.84 11.84
CA ASN A 4 4.82 -19.29 13.00
C ASN A 4 4.25 -17.93 12.61
N PHE A 5 2.94 -17.85 12.46
CA PHE A 5 2.23 -16.68 11.95
C PHE A 5 1.52 -15.94 13.09
N LEU A 6 1.82 -14.66 13.26
CA LEU A 6 1.11 -13.80 14.21
C LEU A 6 -0.07 -13.12 13.50
N THR A 7 -1.28 -13.46 13.94
CA THR A 7 -2.51 -12.87 13.40
C THR A 7 -2.88 -11.66 14.23
N ILE A 8 -2.76 -10.47 13.62
CA ILE A 8 -3.10 -9.16 14.19
C ILE A 8 -4.28 -8.54 13.44
N VAL A 9 -4.38 -8.81 12.14
CA VAL A 9 -5.49 -8.31 11.31
C VAL A 9 -6.75 -9.09 11.61
N PRO A 10 -7.94 -8.45 11.61
CA PRO A 10 -9.20 -9.16 11.76
C PRO A 10 -9.33 -10.29 10.75
N MET A 11 -9.76 -11.48 11.20
CA MET A 11 -9.82 -12.67 10.34
C MET A 11 -10.82 -12.55 9.20
N PHE A 12 -11.79 -11.65 9.28
CA PHE A 12 -12.72 -11.37 8.18
C PHE A 12 -12.13 -10.52 7.06
N HIS A 13 -11.04 -9.81 7.32
CA HIS A 13 -10.33 -9.05 6.29
C HIS A 13 -9.57 -10.01 5.37
N CYS A 14 -9.48 -9.68 4.07
CA CYS A 14 -8.76 -10.52 3.09
C CYS A 14 -7.37 -10.94 3.57
N ASN A 15 -6.65 -10.03 4.23
CA ASN A 15 -5.32 -10.28 4.79
C ASN A 15 -5.32 -11.30 5.94
N GLY A 16 -6.42 -11.38 6.71
CA GLY A 16 -6.62 -12.40 7.73
C GLY A 16 -7.20 -13.69 7.15
N TRP A 17 -8.08 -13.62 6.16
CA TRP A 17 -8.82 -14.75 5.62
C TRP A 17 -7.95 -15.83 4.99
N CYS A 18 -6.91 -15.45 4.25
CA CYS A 18 -6.08 -16.44 3.59
C CYS A 18 -5.22 -17.23 4.58
N TYR A 19 -4.76 -16.63 5.68
CA TYR A 19 -3.85 -17.26 6.63
C TYR A 19 -4.48 -18.27 7.58
N PRO A 20 -5.74 -18.17 8.01
CA PRO A 20 -6.39 -19.23 8.79
C PRO A 20 -6.37 -20.61 8.11
N TRP A 21 -6.33 -20.66 6.78
CA TRP A 21 -6.23 -21.90 6.00
C TRP A 21 -4.78 -22.21 5.60
N THR A 22 -4.07 -21.22 5.11
CA THR A 22 -2.70 -21.38 4.58
C THR A 22 -1.71 -21.85 5.65
N VAL A 23 -1.79 -21.29 6.86
CA VAL A 23 -0.87 -21.65 7.94
C VAL A 23 -1.03 -23.11 8.36
N PRO A 24 -2.24 -23.66 8.61
CA PRO A 24 -2.43 -25.08 8.87
C PRO A 24 -2.00 -25.98 7.70
N MET A 25 -2.31 -25.60 6.46
CA MET A 25 -1.88 -26.36 5.26
C MET A 25 -0.36 -26.55 5.21
N LEU A 26 0.39 -25.55 5.65
CA LEU A 26 1.85 -25.57 5.72
C LEU A 26 2.40 -26.16 7.03
N ASN A 27 1.55 -26.85 7.82
CA ASN A 27 1.90 -27.35 9.15
C ASN A 27 2.48 -26.26 10.04
N GLY A 28 2.01 -25.03 9.88
CA GLY A 28 2.40 -23.86 10.65
C GLY A 28 1.70 -23.76 11.99
N ARG A 29 2.01 -22.69 12.72
CA ARG A 29 1.34 -22.32 13.98
C ARG A 29 0.76 -20.92 13.82
N THR A 30 -0.51 -20.75 14.20
CA THR A 30 -1.15 -19.44 14.30
C THR A 30 -1.09 -18.95 15.75
N ILE A 31 -0.61 -17.74 15.95
CA ILE A 31 -0.60 -17.01 17.21
C ILE A 31 -1.58 -15.84 17.04
N CYS A 32 -2.60 -15.75 17.89
CA CYS A 32 -3.62 -14.70 17.78
C CYS A 32 -3.37 -13.60 18.81
N LEU A 33 -3.39 -12.35 18.34
CA LEU A 33 -3.37 -11.16 19.18
C LEU A 33 -4.64 -10.36 18.90
N ARG A 34 -5.46 -10.13 19.93
CA ARG A 34 -6.77 -9.49 19.76
C ARG A 34 -6.68 -7.98 19.49
N ASN A 35 -5.82 -7.31 20.25
CA ASN A 35 -5.63 -5.87 20.16
C ASN A 35 -4.20 -5.59 19.70
N ILE A 36 -4.04 -4.57 18.86
CA ILE A 36 -2.70 -4.13 18.44
C ILE A 36 -2.02 -3.47 19.64
N ASP A 37 -0.94 -4.08 20.09
CA ASP A 37 -0.10 -3.66 21.19
C ASP A 37 1.36 -3.96 20.79
N ILE A 38 2.15 -2.93 20.65
CA ILE A 38 3.49 -3.03 20.06
C ILE A 38 4.42 -3.84 20.96
N GLN A 39 4.42 -3.56 22.26
CA GLN A 39 5.22 -4.33 23.21
C GLN A 39 4.85 -5.82 23.14
N LYS A 40 3.55 -6.11 23.06
CA LYS A 40 3.04 -7.49 22.97
C LYS A 40 3.43 -8.18 21.67
N ILE A 41 3.45 -7.44 20.55
CA ILE A 41 3.94 -7.97 19.27
C ILE A 41 5.39 -8.46 19.42
N PHE A 42 6.31 -7.63 19.94
CA PHE A 42 7.69 -8.02 20.15
C PHE A 42 7.85 -9.17 21.15
N GLU A 43 7.07 -9.19 22.25
CA GLU A 43 7.06 -10.30 23.20
C GLU A 43 6.64 -11.63 22.55
N LEU A 44 5.59 -11.60 21.70
CA LEU A 44 5.10 -12.79 21.01
C LEU A 44 6.09 -13.28 19.95
N ILE A 45 6.74 -12.35 19.23
CA ILE A 45 7.80 -12.67 18.26
C ILE A 45 8.92 -13.47 18.97
N ASP A 46 9.40 -12.98 20.10
CA ASP A 46 10.47 -13.63 20.87
C ASP A 46 10.00 -14.96 21.45
N LYS A 47 8.83 -14.99 22.11
CA LYS A 47 8.30 -16.15 22.81
C LYS A 47 7.98 -17.33 21.91
N TYR A 48 7.42 -17.06 20.71
CA TYR A 48 6.92 -18.11 19.81
C TYR A 48 7.74 -18.25 18.53
N ASN A 49 8.86 -17.53 18.41
CA ASN A 49 9.67 -17.46 17.19
C ASN A 49 8.79 -17.15 15.97
N VAL A 50 7.98 -16.09 16.08
CA VAL A 50 7.12 -15.65 14.98
C VAL A 50 7.96 -15.35 13.76
N THR A 51 7.62 -15.94 12.63
CA THR A 51 8.34 -15.79 11.36
C THR A 51 7.63 -14.84 10.41
N HIS A 52 6.30 -14.73 10.52
CA HIS A 52 5.48 -13.93 9.61
C HIS A 52 4.31 -13.29 10.33
N PHE A 53 3.89 -12.11 9.87
CA PHE A 53 2.59 -11.53 10.16
C PHE A 53 2.11 -10.65 9.01
N GLY A 54 0.82 -10.28 9.01
CA GLY A 54 0.25 -9.29 8.13
C GLY A 54 -0.15 -8.04 8.91
N GLY A 55 -0.01 -6.86 8.32
CA GLY A 55 -0.43 -5.61 8.95
C GLY A 55 -0.72 -4.51 7.93
N ALA A 56 -1.77 -3.72 8.17
CA ALA A 56 -2.01 -2.50 7.42
C ALA A 56 -0.88 -1.47 7.68
N PRO A 57 -0.67 -0.49 6.80
CA PRO A 57 0.38 0.53 6.97
C PRO A 57 0.37 1.23 8.32
N ILE A 58 -0.80 1.46 8.89
CA ILE A 58 -0.94 2.05 10.23
C ILE A 58 -0.24 1.21 11.32
N VAL A 59 -0.28 -0.12 11.21
CA VAL A 59 0.41 -1.01 12.16
C VAL A 59 1.92 -0.89 12.01
N LEU A 60 2.42 -0.79 10.79
CA LEU A 60 3.83 -0.58 10.52
C LEU A 60 4.29 0.78 11.06
N ASN A 61 3.47 1.83 10.90
CA ASN A 61 3.72 3.14 11.49
C ASN A 61 3.81 3.07 13.03
N MET A 62 2.87 2.35 13.67
CA MET A 62 2.91 2.15 15.12
C MET A 62 4.19 1.42 15.56
N ILE A 63 4.61 0.38 14.84
CA ILE A 63 5.85 -0.37 15.13
C ILE A 63 7.07 0.55 14.99
N THR A 64 7.14 1.31 13.90
CA THR A 64 8.31 2.19 13.63
C THR A 64 8.32 3.45 14.51
N GLY A 65 7.16 3.91 14.97
CA GLY A 65 7.01 5.06 15.87
C GLY A 65 7.07 4.72 17.36
N ALA A 66 7.02 3.43 17.74
CA ALA A 66 7.03 3.02 19.14
C ALA A 66 8.33 3.43 19.84
N PRO A 67 8.30 3.78 21.14
CA PRO A 67 9.51 4.06 21.91
C PRO A 67 10.40 2.82 22.05
N GLU A 68 11.71 3.02 22.23
CA GLU A 68 12.66 1.90 22.34
C GLU A 68 12.34 0.96 23.50
N SER A 69 11.74 1.48 24.58
CA SER A 69 11.31 0.68 25.74
C SER A 69 10.25 -0.37 25.42
N GLU A 70 9.48 -0.18 24.35
CA GLU A 70 8.46 -1.11 23.88
C GLU A 70 8.98 -2.08 22.82
N ARG A 71 10.18 -1.84 22.28
CA ARG A 71 10.79 -2.65 21.23
C ARG A 71 11.79 -3.64 21.81
N LYS A 72 11.90 -4.78 21.16
CA LYS A 72 12.97 -5.76 21.43
C LYS A 72 13.77 -5.99 20.16
N LYS A 73 15.08 -6.14 20.30
CA LYS A 73 15.92 -6.55 19.17
C LYS A 73 15.50 -7.93 18.71
N LEU A 74 15.18 -8.05 17.41
CA LEU A 74 14.80 -9.32 16.82
C LEU A 74 16.00 -10.26 16.74
N LYS A 75 15.79 -11.53 17.07
CA LYS A 75 16.80 -12.59 17.02
C LYS A 75 16.88 -13.25 15.64
N HIS A 76 15.88 -13.03 14.82
CA HIS A 76 15.77 -13.57 13.46
C HIS A 76 14.96 -12.60 12.59
N LYS A 77 15.06 -12.76 11.28
CA LYS A 77 14.28 -11.97 10.32
C LYS A 77 12.80 -12.35 10.43
N VAL A 78 11.92 -11.35 10.47
CA VAL A 78 10.46 -11.51 10.48
C VAL A 78 9.90 -10.90 9.19
N TYR A 79 9.14 -11.70 8.45
CA TYR A 79 8.51 -11.27 7.21
C TYR A 79 7.15 -10.67 7.47
N VAL A 80 6.89 -9.52 6.87
CA VAL A 80 5.65 -8.75 7.07
C VAL A 80 4.98 -8.51 5.73
N LEU A 81 3.71 -8.92 5.62
CA LEU A 81 2.90 -8.55 4.47
C LEU A 81 2.08 -7.31 4.80
N THR A 82 2.10 -6.34 3.90
CA THR A 82 1.31 -5.11 4.06
C THR A 82 0.43 -4.89 2.85
N ALA A 83 -0.81 -4.48 3.11
CA ALA A 83 -1.84 -4.21 2.12
C ALA A 83 -2.88 -3.23 2.67
N GLY A 84 -3.84 -2.86 1.83
CA GLY A 84 -4.98 -2.00 2.17
C GLY A 84 -4.78 -0.55 1.76
N ALA A 85 -3.56 -0.04 1.85
CA ALA A 85 -3.13 1.24 1.29
C ALA A 85 -1.64 1.16 0.96
N PRO A 86 -1.10 1.96 0.05
CA PRO A 86 0.34 2.04 -0.18
C PRO A 86 1.05 2.66 1.03
N PRO A 87 1.99 1.94 1.70
CA PRO A 87 2.77 2.55 2.76
C PRO A 87 3.82 3.50 2.15
N PRO A 88 4.12 4.64 2.80
CA PRO A 88 5.23 5.49 2.41
C PRO A 88 6.54 4.72 2.32
N SER A 89 7.40 5.04 1.34
CA SER A 89 8.67 4.33 1.12
C SER A 89 9.60 4.35 2.34
N ILE A 90 9.57 5.42 3.13
CA ILE A 90 10.35 5.54 4.38
C ILE A 90 9.99 4.46 5.41
N ILE A 91 8.77 3.91 5.39
CA ILE A 91 8.36 2.86 6.33
C ILE A 91 9.09 1.55 6.05
N PHE A 92 9.36 1.22 4.77
CA PHE A 92 10.15 0.03 4.42
C PHE A 92 11.57 0.11 5.01
N LYS A 93 12.20 1.30 4.92
CA LYS A 93 13.52 1.55 5.52
C LYS A 93 13.49 1.35 7.04
N LYS A 94 12.58 2.04 7.74
CA LYS A 94 12.46 1.93 9.20
C LYS A 94 12.16 0.51 9.68
N MET A 95 11.30 -0.23 8.98
CA MET A 95 11.00 -1.63 9.29
C MET A 95 12.23 -2.53 9.10
N LYS A 96 13.00 -2.32 8.02
CA LYS A 96 14.26 -3.05 7.76
C LYS A 96 15.28 -2.81 8.87
N GLU A 97 15.45 -1.57 9.34
CA GLU A 97 16.32 -1.21 10.46
C GLU A 97 15.95 -1.95 11.76
N LEU A 98 14.66 -2.23 11.96
CA LEU A 98 14.16 -3.02 13.10
C LEU A 98 14.27 -4.54 12.89
N GLY A 99 14.71 -5.02 11.72
CA GLY A 99 14.89 -6.44 11.41
C GLY A 99 13.69 -7.10 10.73
N PHE A 100 12.72 -6.32 10.27
CA PHE A 100 11.59 -6.80 9.49
C PHE A 100 11.87 -6.75 7.99
N GLU A 101 11.38 -7.74 7.26
CA GLU A 101 11.34 -7.73 5.80
C GLU A 101 9.90 -7.55 5.34
N VAL A 102 9.59 -6.39 4.77
CA VAL A 102 8.23 -6.04 4.35
C VAL A 102 8.03 -6.34 2.88
N MET A 103 6.95 -7.06 2.57
CA MET A 103 6.46 -7.30 1.21
C MET A 103 5.14 -6.55 1.03
N HIS A 104 5.09 -5.66 0.05
CA HIS A 104 3.86 -5.01 -0.36
C HIS A 104 3.06 -5.95 -1.25
N VAL A 105 1.79 -6.12 -0.94
CA VAL A 105 0.84 -6.93 -1.69
C VAL A 105 -0.43 -6.12 -1.94
N TYR A 106 -1.11 -6.39 -3.02
CA TYR A 106 -2.36 -5.73 -3.38
C TYR A 106 -3.44 -6.73 -3.71
N GLY A 107 -4.62 -6.40 -3.34
CA GLY A 107 -5.85 -7.12 -3.64
C GLY A 107 -7.04 -6.45 -2.96
N LEU A 108 -8.21 -6.91 -3.34
CA LEU A 108 -9.50 -6.38 -2.92
C LEU A 108 -10.33 -7.52 -2.32
N THR A 109 -11.43 -7.18 -1.66
CA THR A 109 -12.43 -8.18 -1.24
C THR A 109 -12.98 -8.91 -2.47
N GLU A 110 -13.15 -8.19 -3.57
CA GLU A 110 -13.62 -8.66 -4.86
C GLU A 110 -12.67 -9.65 -5.55
N THR A 111 -11.42 -9.74 -5.09
CA THR A 111 -10.42 -10.66 -5.61
C THR A 111 -10.04 -11.77 -4.63
N TYR A 112 -10.82 -11.93 -3.55
CA TYR A 112 -10.58 -12.94 -2.50
C TYR A 112 -9.18 -12.83 -1.87
N GLY A 113 -8.68 -11.61 -1.68
CA GLY A 113 -7.38 -11.34 -1.10
C GLY A 113 -6.36 -10.85 -2.11
N HIS A 114 -5.09 -11.16 -1.84
CA HIS A 114 -3.99 -10.62 -2.62
C HIS A 114 -3.92 -11.23 -4.02
N VAL A 115 -3.71 -10.39 -5.01
CA VAL A 115 -3.57 -10.79 -6.41
C VAL A 115 -2.27 -10.31 -7.04
N THR A 116 -1.57 -9.35 -6.39
CA THR A 116 -0.22 -8.97 -6.77
C THR A 116 0.71 -8.89 -5.55
N GLN A 117 2.00 -8.98 -5.80
CA GLN A 117 3.05 -8.83 -4.80
C GLN A 117 4.25 -8.11 -5.40
N CYS A 118 4.92 -7.31 -4.60
CA CYS A 118 6.22 -6.74 -4.96
C CYS A 118 7.31 -7.79 -4.77
N ALA A 119 7.35 -8.78 -5.68
CA ALA A 119 8.39 -9.80 -5.68
C ALA A 119 9.75 -9.14 -5.90
N TRP A 120 10.74 -9.49 -5.06
CA TRP A 120 12.06 -8.88 -5.15
C TRP A 120 12.88 -9.53 -6.26
N ASN A 121 13.50 -8.69 -7.12
CA ASN A 121 14.51 -9.14 -8.08
C ASN A 121 15.90 -8.92 -7.45
N GLU A 122 16.76 -9.92 -7.48
CA GLU A 122 18.10 -9.84 -6.90
C GLU A 122 18.99 -8.76 -7.54
N ASP A 123 18.80 -8.45 -8.82
CA ASP A 123 19.51 -7.38 -9.51
C ASP A 123 19.29 -5.99 -8.85
N TRP A 124 18.18 -5.81 -8.14
CA TRP A 124 17.90 -4.56 -7.45
C TRP A 124 18.71 -4.37 -6.16
N ASN A 125 19.44 -5.37 -5.72
CA ASN A 125 20.36 -5.24 -4.58
C ASN A 125 21.52 -4.28 -4.90
N GLU A 126 21.79 -4.02 -6.18
CA GLU A 126 22.83 -3.09 -6.65
C GLU A 126 22.38 -1.60 -6.58
N PHE A 127 21.07 -1.35 -6.45
CA PHE A 127 20.56 0.00 -6.31
C PHE A 127 20.83 0.55 -4.91
N ASP A 128 20.89 1.88 -4.80
CA ASP A 128 20.91 2.53 -3.50
C ASP A 128 19.64 2.23 -2.68
N GLU A 129 19.73 2.46 -1.38
CA GLU A 129 18.67 2.09 -0.45
C GLU A 129 17.35 2.84 -0.72
N ASP A 130 17.42 4.11 -1.13
CA ASP A 130 16.22 4.90 -1.40
C ASP A 130 15.49 4.35 -2.63
N LYS A 131 16.23 3.98 -3.68
CA LYS A 131 15.67 3.32 -4.86
C LYS A 131 15.07 1.96 -4.55
N GLN A 132 15.74 1.16 -3.71
CA GLN A 132 15.19 -0.12 -3.25
C GLN A 132 13.86 0.08 -2.50
N ASN A 133 13.75 1.10 -1.63
CA ASN A 133 12.53 1.38 -0.89
C ASN A 133 11.40 1.92 -1.79
N GLU A 134 11.71 2.71 -2.81
CA GLU A 134 10.73 3.11 -3.84
C GLU A 134 10.17 1.90 -4.59
N ILE A 135 11.02 0.94 -4.96
CA ILE A 135 10.59 -0.28 -5.63
C ILE A 135 9.71 -1.12 -4.70
N LYS A 136 10.09 -1.30 -3.43
CA LYS A 136 9.32 -2.03 -2.43
C LYS A 136 7.93 -1.44 -2.17
N ALA A 137 7.76 -0.14 -2.41
CA ALA A 137 6.46 0.52 -2.29
C ALA A 137 5.50 0.22 -3.44
N ARG A 138 5.94 -0.40 -4.55
CA ARG A 138 5.09 -0.81 -5.66
C ARG A 138 4.21 -2.01 -5.27
N GLN A 139 3.08 -2.18 -5.95
CA GLN A 139 2.20 -3.35 -5.77
C GLN A 139 2.70 -4.59 -6.52
N GLY A 140 3.65 -4.40 -7.43
CA GLY A 140 4.44 -5.46 -8.05
C GLY A 140 3.73 -6.19 -9.19
N VAL A 141 3.88 -7.52 -9.21
CA VAL A 141 3.41 -8.39 -10.28
C VAL A 141 2.31 -9.32 -9.81
N ARG A 142 1.48 -9.81 -10.73
CA ARG A 142 0.38 -10.73 -10.41
C ARG A 142 0.86 -12.05 -9.82
N TYR A 143 0.05 -12.63 -8.97
CA TYR A 143 0.21 -14.02 -8.54
C TYR A 143 -0.04 -15.02 -9.68
N PRO A 144 0.56 -16.22 -9.64
CA PRO A 144 0.33 -17.25 -10.66
C PRO A 144 -1.11 -17.73 -10.80
N ASN A 145 -1.91 -17.62 -9.74
CA ASN A 145 -3.33 -18.00 -9.73
C ASN A 145 -4.28 -16.94 -10.30
N LEU A 146 -3.79 -15.75 -10.63
CA LEU A 146 -4.54 -14.72 -11.34
C LEU A 146 -4.24 -14.83 -12.85
N GLU A 147 -5.28 -14.92 -13.67
CA GLU A 147 -5.14 -15.07 -15.11
C GLU A 147 -4.56 -13.82 -15.78
N GLY A 148 -5.02 -12.64 -15.39
CA GLY A 148 -4.57 -11.35 -15.92
C GLY A 148 -4.61 -10.23 -14.90
N ALA A 149 -3.57 -9.39 -14.91
CA ALA A 149 -3.54 -8.08 -14.29
C ALA A 149 -2.83 -7.12 -15.25
N THR A 150 -3.50 -6.08 -15.66
CA THR A 150 -2.96 -5.07 -16.59
C THR A 150 -3.52 -3.71 -16.29
N ILE A 151 -2.90 -2.67 -16.83
CA ILE A 151 -3.40 -1.30 -16.73
C ILE A 151 -4.02 -0.92 -18.06
N MET A 152 -5.27 -0.51 -18.02
CA MET A 152 -6.03 -0.12 -19.20
C MET A 152 -6.65 1.25 -19.05
N ASP A 153 -6.84 1.90 -20.16
CA ASP A 153 -7.77 3.02 -20.29
C ASP A 153 -9.21 2.47 -20.14
N PRO A 154 -9.98 2.92 -19.14
CA PRO A 154 -11.28 2.33 -18.83
C PRO A 154 -12.36 2.60 -19.89
N GLU A 155 -12.17 3.61 -20.76
CA GLU A 155 -13.14 3.93 -21.82
C GLU A 155 -12.88 3.13 -23.08
N THR A 156 -11.60 3.03 -23.47
CA THR A 156 -11.21 2.35 -24.72
C THR A 156 -10.89 0.87 -24.53
N MET A 157 -10.72 0.42 -23.30
CA MET A 157 -10.29 -0.93 -22.94
C MET A 157 -8.96 -1.35 -23.59
N LYS A 158 -8.07 -0.39 -23.86
CA LYS A 158 -6.74 -0.62 -24.40
C LYS A 158 -5.71 -0.54 -23.29
N GLU A 159 -4.73 -1.42 -23.34
CA GLU A 159 -3.58 -1.36 -22.43
C GLU A 159 -2.80 -0.06 -22.60
N VAL A 160 -2.43 0.56 -21.49
CA VAL A 160 -1.56 1.74 -21.49
C VAL A 160 -0.10 1.34 -21.71
N PRO A 161 0.77 2.25 -22.19
CA PRO A 161 2.21 2.00 -22.29
C PRO A 161 2.84 1.60 -20.95
N LYS A 162 3.84 0.73 -21.00
CA LYS A 162 4.64 0.34 -19.83
C LYS A 162 5.80 1.33 -19.62
N ASP A 163 5.45 2.60 -19.38
CA ASP A 163 6.40 3.70 -19.27
C ASP A 163 6.57 4.22 -17.82
N GLY A 164 5.77 3.69 -16.90
CA GLY A 164 5.74 4.12 -15.50
C GLY A 164 5.12 5.50 -15.28
N LYS A 165 4.43 6.04 -16.28
CA LYS A 165 3.87 7.41 -16.29
C LYS A 165 2.42 7.47 -16.74
N THR A 166 2.08 6.76 -17.81
CA THR A 166 0.71 6.77 -18.35
C THR A 166 -0.23 6.08 -17.38
N ILE A 167 -1.18 6.84 -16.86
CA ILE A 167 -2.17 6.38 -15.88
C ILE A 167 -3.30 5.66 -16.61
N GLY A 168 -3.74 4.55 -16.05
CA GLY A 168 -4.94 3.82 -16.39
C GLY A 168 -5.51 3.15 -15.15
N GLU A 169 -6.59 2.38 -15.33
CA GLU A 169 -7.18 1.58 -14.26
C GLU A 169 -6.55 0.18 -14.22
N ILE A 170 -6.24 -0.34 -13.02
CA ILE A 170 -5.82 -1.74 -12.90
C ILE A 170 -7.02 -2.65 -13.12
N MET A 171 -6.94 -3.47 -14.16
CA MET A 171 -7.95 -4.43 -14.56
C MET A 171 -7.48 -5.84 -14.21
N LEU A 172 -8.38 -6.61 -13.62
CA LEU A 172 -8.08 -7.94 -13.08
C LEU A 172 -8.99 -9.00 -13.72
N ARG A 173 -8.44 -10.18 -13.98
CA ARG A 173 -9.19 -11.32 -14.51
C ARG A 173 -8.66 -12.63 -13.96
N GLY A 174 -9.58 -13.55 -13.63
CA GLY A 174 -9.22 -14.89 -13.16
C GLY A 174 -10.23 -15.47 -12.18
N ASN A 175 -9.99 -16.72 -11.81
CA ASN A 175 -10.91 -17.50 -10.95
C ASN A 175 -11.02 -16.97 -9.50
N VAL A 176 -10.09 -16.12 -9.07
CA VAL A 176 -10.12 -15.49 -7.75
C VAL A 176 -10.96 -14.21 -7.73
N VAL A 177 -11.35 -13.69 -8.89
CA VAL A 177 -12.25 -12.54 -9.00
C VAL A 177 -13.67 -12.97 -8.67
N MET A 178 -14.39 -12.14 -7.92
CA MET A 178 -15.79 -12.40 -7.54
C MET A 178 -16.69 -12.64 -8.75
N LYS A 179 -17.80 -13.34 -8.54
CA LYS A 179 -18.86 -13.48 -9.56
C LYS A 179 -19.68 -12.22 -9.76
N GLY A 180 -19.73 -11.35 -8.76
CA GLY A 180 -20.49 -10.11 -8.76
C GLY A 180 -20.91 -9.69 -7.36
N TYR A 181 -21.52 -8.52 -7.28
CA TYR A 181 -22.12 -7.99 -6.05
C TYR A 181 -23.46 -8.67 -5.77
N PHE A 182 -23.68 -9.00 -4.50
CA PHE A 182 -24.87 -9.73 -4.09
C PHE A 182 -26.16 -8.92 -4.33
N LYS A 183 -27.05 -9.46 -5.17
CA LYS A 183 -28.34 -8.83 -5.56
C LYS A 183 -28.21 -7.43 -6.17
N ASP A 184 -27.06 -7.10 -6.73
CA ASP A 184 -26.81 -5.84 -7.42
C ASP A 184 -26.22 -6.13 -8.81
N LYS A 185 -27.14 -6.35 -9.76
CA LYS A 185 -26.78 -6.68 -11.14
C LYS A 185 -26.13 -5.48 -11.84
N ASP A 186 -26.63 -4.29 -11.62
CA ASP A 186 -26.15 -3.09 -12.31
C ASP A 186 -24.71 -2.76 -11.90
N ALA A 187 -24.41 -2.79 -10.59
CA ALA A 187 -23.05 -2.65 -10.12
C ALA A 187 -22.13 -3.78 -10.61
N THR A 188 -22.65 -5.02 -10.69
CA THR A 188 -21.89 -6.16 -11.23
C THR A 188 -21.56 -5.98 -12.69
N ASP A 189 -22.54 -5.65 -13.53
CA ASP A 189 -22.35 -5.46 -14.97
C ASP A 189 -21.35 -4.33 -15.25
N LYS A 190 -21.41 -3.24 -14.48
CA LYS A 190 -20.44 -2.15 -14.55
C LYS A 190 -19.04 -2.60 -14.16
N ALA A 191 -18.91 -3.31 -13.03
CA ALA A 191 -17.62 -3.75 -12.52
C ALA A 191 -16.95 -4.85 -13.38
N MET A 192 -17.72 -5.57 -14.20
CA MET A 192 -17.23 -6.66 -15.08
C MET A 192 -17.27 -6.31 -16.56
N ALA A 193 -17.37 -5.02 -16.89
CA ALA A 193 -17.45 -4.57 -18.28
C ALA A 193 -16.22 -5.05 -19.09
N GLY A 194 -16.42 -5.38 -20.36
CA GLY A 194 -15.35 -5.82 -21.27
C GLY A 194 -14.67 -7.14 -20.87
N GLY A 195 -15.23 -7.91 -19.92
CA GLY A 195 -14.68 -9.19 -19.46
C GLY A 195 -13.49 -9.06 -18.48
N TRP A 196 -13.33 -7.89 -17.90
CA TRP A 196 -12.35 -7.58 -16.86
C TRP A 196 -13.05 -7.03 -15.62
N PHE A 197 -12.48 -7.28 -14.46
CA PHE A 197 -12.91 -6.62 -13.24
C PHE A 197 -12.25 -5.24 -13.16
N HIS A 198 -13.08 -4.21 -13.12
CA HIS A 198 -12.71 -2.82 -12.92
C HIS A 198 -12.50 -2.56 -11.43
N SER A 199 -11.27 -2.35 -11.02
CA SER A 199 -10.91 -2.19 -9.60
C SER A 199 -11.30 -0.82 -9.03
N GLY A 200 -11.40 0.20 -9.89
CA GLY A 200 -11.50 1.59 -9.49
C GLY A 200 -10.19 2.21 -8.99
N ASP A 201 -9.08 1.46 -9.05
CA ASP A 201 -7.77 1.95 -8.63
C ASP A 201 -6.96 2.36 -9.86
N LEU A 202 -6.46 3.61 -9.86
CA LEU A 202 -5.60 4.15 -10.91
C LEU A 202 -4.16 3.75 -10.67
N ALA A 203 -3.48 3.34 -11.72
CA ALA A 203 -2.14 2.81 -11.63
C ALA A 203 -1.32 3.10 -12.90
N VAL A 204 -0.02 2.91 -12.81
CA VAL A 204 0.90 2.89 -13.93
C VAL A 204 1.59 1.52 -14.02
N MET A 205 1.97 1.12 -15.24
CA MET A 205 2.78 -0.06 -15.48
C MET A 205 4.21 0.36 -15.75
N HIS A 206 5.16 -0.11 -14.95
CA HIS A 206 6.58 0.14 -15.19
C HIS A 206 7.13 -0.75 -16.33
N PRO A 207 8.27 -0.36 -16.96
CA PRO A 207 8.90 -1.16 -18.03
C PRO A 207 9.25 -2.59 -17.61
N ASP A 208 9.53 -2.82 -16.33
CA ASP A 208 9.81 -4.13 -15.72
C ASP A 208 8.53 -4.97 -15.46
N GLY A 209 7.34 -4.44 -15.81
CA GLY A 209 6.05 -5.12 -15.60
C GLY A 209 5.47 -4.97 -14.20
N TYR A 210 6.09 -4.16 -13.34
CA TYR A 210 5.58 -3.90 -11.98
C TYR A 210 4.54 -2.79 -11.98
N VAL A 211 3.42 -3.08 -11.33
CA VAL A 211 2.34 -2.11 -11.13
C VAL A 211 2.67 -1.19 -9.96
N LYS A 212 2.39 0.10 -10.13
CA LYS A 212 2.35 1.08 -9.04
C LYS A 212 1.01 1.79 -9.04
N ILE A 213 0.24 1.63 -7.96
CA ILE A 213 -1.01 2.37 -7.76
C ILE A 213 -0.66 3.83 -7.48
N GLN A 214 -1.41 4.70 -8.14
CA GLN A 214 -1.27 6.15 -8.00
C GLN A 214 -2.34 6.70 -7.06
N ASP A 215 -3.61 6.31 -7.28
CA ASP A 215 -4.73 6.72 -6.45
C ASP A 215 -5.97 5.88 -6.75
N ARG A 216 -7.09 6.16 -6.08
CA ARG A 216 -8.41 5.72 -6.51
C ARG A 216 -9.01 6.71 -7.49
N SER A 217 -9.76 6.21 -8.47
CA SER A 217 -10.40 7.07 -9.48
C SER A 217 -11.33 8.13 -8.88
N LYS A 218 -11.93 7.84 -7.71
CA LYS A 218 -12.82 8.76 -6.98
C LYS A 218 -12.09 9.68 -6.02
N ASP A 219 -10.81 9.44 -5.71
CA ASP A 219 -10.03 10.18 -4.72
C ASP A 219 -8.95 11.06 -5.39
N ILE A 220 -8.78 10.93 -6.73
CA ILE A 220 -7.92 11.82 -7.50
C ILE A 220 -8.44 13.26 -7.40
N ILE A 221 -7.57 14.21 -7.16
CA ILE A 221 -7.88 15.62 -7.01
C ILE A 221 -7.73 16.30 -8.38
N ILE A 222 -8.81 16.90 -8.87
CA ILE A 222 -8.81 17.57 -10.19
C ILE A 222 -8.65 19.07 -9.97
N SER A 223 -7.42 19.55 -10.04
CA SER A 223 -7.07 20.95 -9.79
C SER A 223 -6.67 21.65 -11.08
N GLY A 224 -7.47 22.62 -11.53
CA GLY A 224 -7.18 23.38 -12.76
C GLY A 224 -7.12 22.52 -14.03
N GLY A 225 -7.74 21.31 -14.01
CA GLY A 225 -7.67 20.34 -15.09
C GLY A 225 -6.50 19.34 -15.00
N GLU A 226 -5.66 19.47 -13.99
CA GLU A 226 -4.58 18.52 -13.69
C GLU A 226 -5.04 17.47 -12.69
N ASN A 227 -4.63 16.22 -12.90
CA ASN A 227 -4.89 15.10 -11.99
C ASN A 227 -3.77 15.04 -10.93
N ILE A 228 -4.10 15.32 -9.70
CA ILE A 228 -3.17 15.29 -8.57
C ILE A 228 -3.46 14.06 -7.70
N SER A 229 -2.46 13.22 -7.47
CA SER A 229 -2.56 12.08 -6.58
C SER A 229 -2.47 12.51 -5.12
N SER A 230 -3.50 12.18 -4.33
CA SER A 230 -3.49 12.36 -2.87
C SER A 230 -2.34 11.55 -2.23
N ILE A 231 -2.14 10.32 -2.70
CA ILE A 231 -1.09 9.41 -2.23
C ILE A 231 0.32 9.97 -2.49
N GLU A 232 0.55 10.65 -3.61
CA GLU A 232 1.86 11.23 -3.92
C GLU A 232 2.22 12.36 -2.96
N ILE A 233 1.24 13.21 -2.62
CA ILE A 233 1.41 14.27 -1.62
C ILE A 233 1.63 13.68 -0.23
N GLU A 234 0.85 12.67 0.18
CA GLU A 234 1.00 11.97 1.45
C GLU A 234 2.39 11.34 1.59
N ASN A 235 2.87 10.68 0.54
CA ASN A 235 4.21 10.10 0.49
C ASN A 235 5.31 11.16 0.61
N THR A 236 5.12 12.33 0.01
CA THR A 236 6.06 13.44 0.10
C THR A 236 6.07 14.02 1.51
N LEU A 237 4.92 14.33 2.07
CA LEU A 237 4.79 14.85 3.44
C LEU A 237 5.37 13.89 4.49
N SER A 238 5.23 12.58 4.30
CA SER A 238 5.80 11.56 5.22
C SER A 238 7.33 11.53 5.26
N LYS A 239 8.01 12.12 4.29
CA LYS A 239 9.47 12.29 4.30
C LYS A 239 9.91 13.47 5.16
N HIS A 240 9.00 14.39 5.49
CA HIS A 240 9.33 15.54 6.34
C HIS A 240 9.57 15.11 7.78
N PRO A 241 10.68 15.55 8.43
CA PRO A 241 11.11 15.04 9.74
C PRO A 241 10.17 15.36 10.90
N SER A 242 9.23 16.29 10.71
CA SER A 242 8.22 16.66 11.72
C SER A 242 6.86 16.02 11.48
N VAL A 243 6.65 15.29 10.38
CA VAL A 243 5.36 14.65 10.04
C VAL A 243 5.37 13.20 10.49
N SER A 244 4.37 12.81 11.26
CA SER A 244 4.12 11.42 11.68
C SER A 244 3.18 10.73 10.70
N ILE A 245 2.05 11.36 10.41
CA ILE A 245 1.02 10.87 9.48
C ILE A 245 0.51 12.06 8.67
N ALA A 246 0.26 11.82 7.38
CA ALA A 246 -0.43 12.75 6.49
C ALA A 246 -1.62 12.05 5.83
N ALA A 247 -2.73 12.73 5.71
CA ALA A 247 -3.89 12.33 4.92
C ALA A 247 -4.32 13.50 4.05
N VAL A 248 -4.50 13.26 2.73
CA VAL A 248 -4.82 14.30 1.75
C VAL A 248 -6.15 14.00 1.10
N VAL A 249 -6.99 15.03 1.01
CA VAL A 249 -8.30 14.96 0.37
C VAL A 249 -8.52 16.13 -0.56
N ALA A 250 -9.43 15.99 -1.51
CA ALA A 250 -9.90 17.10 -2.32
C ALA A 250 -10.69 18.09 -1.46
N LYS A 251 -10.41 19.38 -1.63
CA LYS A 251 -11.18 20.48 -1.07
C LYS A 251 -11.71 21.33 -2.22
N PRO A 252 -13.02 21.65 -2.27
CA PRO A 252 -13.56 22.55 -3.28
C PRO A 252 -12.87 23.92 -3.28
N ASP A 253 -12.57 24.45 -4.47
CA ASP A 253 -11.95 25.76 -4.69
C ASP A 253 -12.62 26.48 -5.86
N GLU A 254 -12.95 27.76 -5.69
CA GLU A 254 -13.69 28.55 -6.70
C GLU A 254 -12.88 28.77 -7.98
N LYS A 255 -11.56 28.86 -7.89
CA LYS A 255 -10.66 29.12 -9.03
C LYS A 255 -10.21 27.84 -9.73
N TRP A 256 -9.88 26.80 -8.96
CA TRP A 256 -9.22 25.60 -9.44
C TRP A 256 -10.14 24.38 -9.55
N GLY A 257 -11.42 24.51 -9.08
CA GLY A 257 -12.37 23.41 -8.93
C GLY A 257 -12.12 22.65 -7.65
N GLU A 258 -10.96 22.02 -7.53
CA GLU A 258 -10.48 21.36 -6.31
C GLU A 258 -9.03 21.76 -6.02
N VAL A 259 -8.63 21.67 -4.75
CA VAL A 259 -7.25 21.80 -4.31
C VAL A 259 -6.94 20.72 -3.25
N PRO A 260 -5.67 20.26 -3.16
CA PRO A 260 -5.25 19.34 -2.10
C PRO A 260 -5.39 19.99 -0.72
N CYS A 261 -5.96 19.23 0.22
CA CYS A 261 -6.06 19.64 1.62
C CYS A 261 -5.46 18.52 2.49
N ALA A 262 -4.33 18.81 3.13
CA ALA A 262 -3.62 17.85 3.97
C ALA A 262 -3.99 18.00 5.45
N PHE A 263 -4.30 16.86 6.09
CA PHE A 263 -4.43 16.72 7.54
C PHE A 263 -3.16 16.08 8.07
N ILE A 264 -2.47 16.75 9.00
CA ILE A 264 -1.15 16.36 9.46
C ILE A 264 -1.17 16.01 10.95
N GLU A 265 -0.64 14.84 11.29
CA GLU A 265 -0.25 14.50 12.63
C GLU A 265 1.27 14.72 12.77
N MET A 266 1.66 15.53 13.76
CA MET A 266 3.06 15.86 13.98
C MET A 266 3.77 14.79 14.82
N VAL A 267 5.06 14.59 14.56
CA VAL A 267 5.92 13.83 15.48
C VAL A 267 5.95 14.53 16.83
N LYS A 268 5.86 13.76 17.90
CA LYS A 268 5.90 14.29 19.28
C LYS A 268 7.06 15.25 19.48
N ASP A 269 6.80 16.38 20.08
CA ASP A 269 7.76 17.45 20.40
C ASP A 269 8.41 18.13 19.16
N LYS A 270 7.84 17.91 17.95
CA LYS A 270 8.24 18.62 16.73
C LYS A 270 7.12 19.52 16.21
N THR A 271 7.52 20.56 15.51
CA THR A 271 6.60 21.52 14.88
C THR A 271 7.05 21.83 13.46
N ALA A 272 6.13 22.15 12.59
CA ALA A 272 6.34 22.79 11.31
C ALA A 272 5.13 23.70 11.03
N SER A 273 5.34 24.81 10.36
CA SER A 273 4.23 25.66 9.93
C SER A 273 3.56 25.08 8.68
N GLU A 274 2.33 25.49 8.41
CA GLU A 274 1.63 25.18 7.15
C GLU A 274 2.49 25.53 5.94
N LYS A 275 3.10 26.73 5.97
CA LYS A 275 3.96 27.22 4.91
C LYS A 275 5.18 26.30 4.69
N ASP A 276 5.84 25.86 5.76
CA ASP A 276 7.02 24.98 5.63
C ASP A 276 6.66 23.66 4.94
N LEU A 277 5.48 23.10 5.26
CA LEU A 277 5.01 21.85 4.66
C LEU A 277 4.59 22.04 3.20
N ILE A 278 3.95 23.16 2.86
CA ILE A 278 3.60 23.50 1.47
C ILE A 278 4.86 23.70 0.64
N ASP A 279 5.81 24.48 1.14
CA ASP A 279 7.08 24.74 0.43
C ASP A 279 7.86 23.43 0.24
N PHE A 280 7.89 22.56 1.25
CA PHE A 280 8.50 21.23 1.13
C PHE A 280 7.83 20.36 0.06
N CYS A 281 6.50 20.39 -0.06
CA CYS A 281 5.81 19.69 -1.13
C CYS A 281 6.15 20.25 -2.51
N LYS A 282 6.20 21.59 -2.65
CA LYS A 282 6.53 22.25 -3.93
C LYS A 282 7.96 21.94 -4.38
N ASP A 283 8.90 21.85 -3.46
CA ASP A 283 10.30 21.52 -3.76
C ASP A 283 10.49 20.05 -4.20
N CYS A 284 9.62 19.16 -3.73
CA CYS A 284 9.74 17.71 -3.94
C CYS A 284 8.86 17.18 -5.09
N LEU A 285 7.77 17.88 -5.43
CA LEU A 285 6.81 17.44 -6.43
C LEU A 285 7.00 18.21 -7.75
N LEU A 286 6.86 17.47 -8.85
CA LEU A 286 6.97 18.05 -10.21
C LEU A 286 5.74 18.87 -10.64
N TYR A 287 4.74 18.99 -9.77
CA TYR A 287 3.57 19.85 -10.03
C TYR A 287 3.98 21.31 -9.91
N THR A 288 4.37 21.88 -11.04
CA THR A 288 4.82 23.29 -11.17
C THR A 288 3.67 24.25 -11.41
N SER A 289 2.41 23.80 -11.32
CA SER A 289 1.27 24.70 -11.47
C SER A 289 1.05 25.50 -10.16
N ASP A 290 0.69 26.77 -10.31
CA ASP A 290 0.30 27.67 -9.20
C ASP A 290 -0.93 27.17 -8.41
N ALA A 291 -1.43 25.98 -8.73
CA ALA A 291 -2.58 25.33 -8.14
C ALA A 291 -2.24 24.44 -6.92
N ALA A 292 -0.97 24.26 -6.58
CA ALA A 292 -0.54 23.45 -5.44
C ALA A 292 -0.34 24.32 -4.19
#